data_40b10a0bf16e0d9a3a1041981fc7d811
#
_entry.id   40b10a0bf16e0d9a3a1041981fc7d811
#
_cell.length_a   1.000
_cell.length_b   1.000
_cell.length_c   1.000
_cell.angle_alpha   90.00
_cell.angle_beta   90.00
_cell.angle_gamma   90.00
#
_symmetry.space_group_name_H-M   'P 1'
#
loop_
_entity.id
_entity.type
_entity.pdbx_description
1 polymer ?
#
loop_
_entity_poly.entity_id
_entity_poly.type
_entity_poly.pdbx_seq_one_letter_code
_entity_poly.pdbx_strand_id
1 'polypeptide(L)'
;MTAEEARNANIDESEFWRYSREGDSKDNLAPPSGDSTWRKMVSVDLPNGDNVGVVEPWSWPDAFSDISVEDLRRVQRAIDASEWREDVRSKTWAGNAVAEALELDIKDASVRSKVKTLISTWVANDALRVVEHADSSRHMRSFVRVGEWAGDD
;
A
#
# COMPACT_ATOMS: atom_id res chain seq x y z
N MET A 1 -12.41 5.77 -11.37
CA MET A 1 -11.48 5.88 -10.23
C MET A 1 -11.82 7.13 -9.45
N THR A 2 -11.81 7.08 -8.14
CA THR A 2 -11.98 8.24 -7.26
C THR A 2 -10.64 8.94 -7.00
N ALA A 3 -10.66 10.20 -6.54
CA ALA A 3 -9.43 10.91 -6.16
C ALA A 3 -8.67 10.22 -5.01
N GLU A 4 -9.37 9.54 -4.09
CA GLU A 4 -8.75 8.76 -3.02
C GLU A 4 -8.07 7.49 -3.56
N GLU A 5 -8.74 6.78 -4.45
CA GLU A 5 -8.15 5.62 -5.14
C GLU A 5 -6.92 6.02 -5.96
N ALA A 6 -6.93 7.17 -6.65
CA ALA A 6 -5.80 7.67 -7.40
C ALA A 6 -4.58 7.94 -6.49
N ARG A 7 -4.78 8.62 -5.37
CA ARG A 7 -3.72 8.85 -4.37
C ARG A 7 -3.13 7.54 -3.84
N ASN A 8 -3.98 6.55 -3.56
CA ASN A 8 -3.53 5.24 -3.08
C ASN A 8 -2.74 4.46 -4.14
N ALA A 9 -3.03 4.69 -5.42
CA ALA A 9 -2.33 4.08 -6.55
C ALA A 9 -1.12 4.90 -7.05
N ASN A 10 -0.78 6.02 -6.40
CA ASN A 10 0.25 6.96 -6.82
C ASN A 10 0.02 7.52 -8.24
N ILE A 11 -1.24 7.82 -8.56
CA ILE A 11 -1.67 8.43 -9.82
C ILE A 11 -1.93 9.91 -9.58
N ASP A 12 -1.42 10.77 -10.48
CA ASP A 12 -1.67 12.21 -10.43
C ASP A 12 -3.18 12.52 -10.48
N GLU A 13 -3.63 13.46 -9.63
CA GLU A 13 -5.05 13.83 -9.55
C GLU A 13 -5.58 14.40 -10.88
N SER A 14 -4.73 14.94 -11.75
CA SER A 14 -5.12 15.41 -13.08
C SER A 14 -5.35 14.26 -14.07
N GLU A 15 -4.91 13.04 -13.78
CA GLU A 15 -4.96 11.88 -14.69
C GLU A 15 -5.93 10.78 -14.26
N PHE A 16 -6.51 10.83 -13.04
CA PHE A 16 -7.35 9.72 -12.53
C PHE A 16 -8.58 9.43 -13.39
N TRP A 17 -9.07 10.37 -14.17
CA TRP A 17 -10.18 10.22 -15.10
C TRP A 17 -9.88 9.23 -16.24
N ARG A 18 -8.60 8.96 -16.52
CA ARG A 18 -8.15 7.97 -17.50
C ARG A 18 -8.36 6.53 -17.02
N TYR A 19 -8.66 6.32 -15.75
CA TYR A 19 -8.80 5.00 -15.15
C TYR A 19 -10.25 4.70 -14.85
N SER A 20 -10.75 3.61 -15.44
CA SER A 20 -12.11 3.12 -15.23
C SER A 20 -12.10 1.72 -14.64
N ARG A 21 -13.11 1.43 -13.84
CA ARG A 21 -13.38 0.08 -13.34
C ARG A 21 -14.55 -0.51 -14.13
N GLU A 22 -14.30 -1.64 -14.76
CA GLU A 22 -15.29 -2.44 -15.42
C GLU A 22 -15.75 -3.55 -14.48
N GLY A 23 -17.00 -3.61 -14.18
CA GLY A 23 -17.60 -4.63 -13.31
C GLY A 23 -19.01 -4.93 -13.77
N ASP A 24 -19.40 -6.20 -13.73
CA ASP A 24 -20.74 -6.67 -14.07
C ASP A 24 -21.73 -6.20 -13.01
N SER A 25 -22.33 -5.02 -13.21
CA SER A 25 -23.36 -4.50 -12.30
C SER A 25 -24.76 -5.03 -12.56
N LYS A 26 -24.99 -5.65 -13.72
CA LYS A 26 -26.28 -6.26 -14.10
C LYS A 26 -26.09 -7.37 -15.13
N ASP A 27 -25.68 -8.53 -14.70
CA ASP A 27 -25.86 -9.74 -15.49
C ASP A 27 -27.12 -10.47 -14.98
N ASN A 28 -28.22 -10.40 -15.75
CA ASN A 28 -29.47 -11.08 -15.40
C ASN A 28 -29.43 -12.60 -15.68
N LEU A 29 -28.31 -13.11 -16.23
CA LEU A 29 -28.18 -14.47 -16.71
C LEU A 29 -27.01 -15.25 -16.10
N ALA A 30 -26.11 -14.59 -15.35
CA ALA A 30 -25.00 -15.23 -14.65
C ALA A 30 -24.82 -14.66 -13.24
N PRO A 31 -24.27 -15.44 -12.29
CA PRO A 31 -23.86 -14.89 -11.00
C PRO A 31 -22.84 -13.76 -11.22
N PRO A 32 -22.93 -12.64 -10.45
CA PRO A 32 -21.94 -11.57 -10.58
C PRO A 32 -20.53 -12.15 -10.39
N SER A 33 -19.66 -11.95 -11.37
CA SER A 33 -18.24 -12.22 -11.21
C SER A 33 -17.70 -11.21 -10.18
N GLY A 34 -17.18 -11.68 -9.07
CA GLY A 34 -16.65 -10.82 -7.99
C GLY A 34 -15.43 -10.02 -8.40
N ASP A 35 -14.94 -10.20 -9.64
CA ASP A 35 -13.70 -9.59 -10.14
C ASP A 35 -14.02 -8.34 -10.97
N SER A 36 -13.68 -7.18 -10.45
CA SER A 36 -13.68 -5.94 -11.21
C SER A 36 -12.33 -5.75 -11.92
N THR A 37 -12.37 -5.55 -13.23
CA THR A 37 -11.18 -5.29 -14.05
C THR A 37 -10.96 -3.79 -14.17
N TRP A 38 -9.74 -3.34 -13.92
CA TRP A 38 -9.35 -1.96 -14.13
C TRP A 38 -8.78 -1.76 -15.53
N ARG A 39 -9.08 -0.61 -16.12
CA ARG A 39 -8.66 -0.18 -17.44
C ARG A 39 -8.06 1.22 -17.39
N LYS A 40 -7.04 1.46 -18.23
CA LYS A 40 -6.42 2.78 -18.43
C LYS A 40 -6.59 3.23 -19.86
N MET A 41 -7.01 4.48 -20.06
CA MET A 41 -7.03 5.12 -21.38
C MET A 41 -5.65 5.74 -21.64
N VAL A 42 -5.03 5.37 -22.75
CA VAL A 42 -3.76 5.92 -23.23
C VAL A 42 -3.95 6.57 -24.60
N SER A 43 -3.21 7.62 -24.88
CA SER A 43 -3.18 8.24 -26.20
C SER A 43 -2.07 7.62 -27.04
N VAL A 44 -2.39 7.21 -28.26
CA VAL A 44 -1.43 6.63 -29.21
C VAL A 44 -1.41 7.48 -30.47
N ASP A 45 -0.24 7.94 -30.87
CA ASP A 45 -0.03 8.65 -32.11
C ASP A 45 0.14 7.65 -33.24
N LEU A 46 -0.66 7.80 -34.28
CA LEU A 46 -0.60 6.96 -35.46
C LEU A 46 0.39 7.52 -36.52
N PRO A 47 0.94 6.68 -37.41
CA PRO A 47 1.88 7.13 -38.44
C PRO A 47 1.33 8.20 -39.41
N ASN A 48 0.01 8.33 -39.51
CA ASN A 48 -0.66 9.35 -40.32
C ASN A 48 -0.81 10.70 -39.59
N GLY A 49 -0.32 10.82 -38.34
CA GLY A 49 -0.40 12.02 -37.52
C GLY A 49 -1.66 12.15 -36.67
N ASP A 50 -2.58 11.20 -36.75
CA ASP A 50 -3.76 11.16 -35.86
C ASP A 50 -3.40 10.68 -34.47
N ASN A 51 -4.14 11.18 -33.45
CA ASN A 51 -4.07 10.69 -32.07
C ASN A 51 -5.34 9.95 -31.73
N VAL A 52 -5.22 8.72 -31.26
CA VAL A 52 -6.36 7.89 -30.85
C VAL A 52 -6.26 7.47 -29.40
N GLY A 53 -7.40 7.45 -28.69
CA GLY A 53 -7.51 6.88 -27.38
C GLY A 53 -7.61 5.36 -27.44
N VAL A 54 -6.72 4.65 -26.77
CA VAL A 54 -6.75 3.18 -26.64
C VAL A 54 -6.95 2.82 -25.18
N VAL A 55 -7.74 1.78 -24.93
CA VAL A 55 -7.98 1.25 -23.58
C VAL A 55 -7.13 0.01 -23.38
N GLU A 56 -6.29 0.02 -22.35
CA GLU A 56 -5.44 -1.10 -21.98
C GLU A 56 -5.80 -1.64 -20.58
N PRO A 57 -5.56 -2.93 -20.29
CA PRO A 57 -5.68 -3.46 -18.95
C PRO A 57 -4.76 -2.72 -17.98
N TRP A 58 -5.25 -2.46 -16.78
CA TRP A 58 -4.45 -1.86 -15.73
C TRP A 58 -4.66 -2.61 -14.40
N SER A 59 -3.60 -2.79 -13.64
CA SER A 59 -3.63 -3.41 -12.32
C SER A 59 -3.15 -2.43 -11.27
N TRP A 60 -3.68 -2.55 -10.07
CA TRP A 60 -3.20 -1.78 -8.93
C TRP A 60 -1.70 -2.03 -8.72
N PRO A 61 -0.93 -0.96 -8.42
CA PRO A 61 0.46 -1.14 -8.01
C PRO A 61 0.52 -2.06 -6.79
N ASP A 62 1.30 -3.11 -6.89
CA ASP A 62 1.59 -3.98 -5.76
C ASP A 62 2.53 -3.25 -4.80
N ALA A 63 2.10 -3.06 -3.55
CA ALA A 63 2.91 -2.45 -2.51
C ALA A 63 4.22 -3.21 -2.24
N PHE A 64 4.28 -4.49 -2.63
CA PHE A 64 5.40 -5.40 -2.42
C PHE A 64 6.28 -5.61 -3.65
N SER A 65 5.91 -5.09 -4.82
CA SER A 65 6.63 -5.36 -6.08
C SER A 65 8.12 -5.01 -6.05
N ASP A 66 8.50 -4.09 -5.18
CA ASP A 66 9.87 -3.59 -4.98
C ASP A 66 10.41 -3.85 -3.56
N ILE A 67 9.77 -4.73 -2.80
CA ILE A 67 10.18 -5.09 -1.43
C ILE A 67 10.82 -6.48 -1.43
N SER A 68 12.09 -6.53 -1.07
CA SER A 68 12.86 -7.76 -0.91
C SER A 68 12.79 -8.30 0.53
N VAL A 69 13.23 -9.54 0.72
CA VAL A 69 13.41 -10.14 2.06
C VAL A 69 14.40 -9.33 2.90
N GLU A 70 15.46 -8.80 2.29
CA GLU A 70 16.44 -7.97 2.98
C GLU A 70 15.84 -6.63 3.42
N ASP A 71 14.91 -6.06 2.65
CA ASP A 71 14.16 -4.87 3.05
C ASP A 71 13.30 -5.15 4.27
N LEU A 72 12.62 -6.29 4.30
CA LEU A 72 11.84 -6.70 5.47
C LEU A 72 12.74 -6.87 6.69
N ARG A 73 13.93 -7.48 6.55
CA ARG A 73 14.90 -7.59 7.65
C ARG A 73 15.36 -6.22 8.17
N ARG A 74 15.60 -5.25 7.28
CA ARG A 74 15.96 -3.88 7.68
C ARG A 74 14.82 -3.24 8.49
N VAL A 75 13.58 -3.42 8.05
CA VAL A 75 12.39 -2.96 8.77
C VAL A 75 12.29 -3.62 10.15
N GLN A 76 12.44 -4.94 10.22
CA GLN A 76 12.37 -5.67 11.49
C GLN A 76 13.43 -5.19 12.49
N ARG A 77 14.66 -4.95 12.05
CA ARG A 77 15.72 -4.37 12.90
C ARG A 77 15.36 -2.96 13.40
N ALA A 78 14.79 -2.12 12.52
CA ALA A 78 14.33 -0.79 12.91
C ALA A 78 13.19 -0.81 13.92
N ILE A 79 12.25 -1.76 13.78
CA ILE A 79 11.15 -1.98 14.73
C ILE A 79 11.67 -2.50 16.06
N ASP A 80 12.63 -3.43 16.06
CA ASP A 80 13.20 -4.01 17.29
C ASP A 80 14.03 -3.00 18.09
N ALA A 81 14.63 -2.03 17.41
CA ALA A 81 15.53 -1.05 18.03
C ALA A 81 14.81 -0.05 18.96
N SER A 82 13.48 0.11 18.86
CA SER A 82 12.72 1.11 19.64
C SER A 82 11.27 0.70 19.86
N GLU A 83 10.56 1.48 20.67
CA GLU A 83 9.12 1.30 20.87
C GLU A 83 8.30 2.09 19.85
N TRP A 84 7.61 1.39 18.98
CA TRP A 84 6.82 1.97 17.91
C TRP A 84 5.33 1.72 18.10
N ARG A 85 4.54 2.77 17.98
CA ARG A 85 3.08 2.74 18.13
C ARG A 85 2.41 2.23 16.87
N GLU A 86 1.32 1.53 17.04
CA GLU A 86 0.44 1.16 15.92
C GLU A 86 -0.32 2.40 15.39
N ASP A 87 -0.73 3.33 16.28
CA ASP A 87 -1.52 4.51 15.91
C ASP A 87 -0.79 5.44 14.93
N VAL A 88 -1.36 5.57 13.74
CA VAL A 88 -0.86 6.40 12.62
C VAL A 88 -0.72 7.89 13.00
N ARG A 89 -1.44 8.36 14.02
CA ARG A 89 -1.40 9.74 14.51
C ARG A 89 -0.27 9.97 15.51
N SER A 90 0.33 8.91 16.01
CA SER A 90 1.44 9.01 16.96
C SER A 90 2.71 9.53 16.28
N LYS A 91 3.48 10.36 16.99
CA LYS A 91 4.83 10.78 16.55
C LYS A 91 5.79 9.59 16.45
N THR A 92 5.56 8.55 17.23
CA THR A 92 6.31 7.29 17.24
C THR A 92 5.58 6.18 16.50
N TRP A 93 4.82 6.52 15.46
CA TRP A 93 4.15 5.54 14.62
C TRP A 93 5.15 4.61 13.92
N ALA A 94 4.90 3.31 13.94
CA ALA A 94 5.75 2.29 13.31
C ALA A 94 6.02 2.57 11.82
N GLY A 95 5.09 3.24 11.13
CA GLY A 95 5.29 3.64 9.74
C GLY A 95 6.47 4.58 9.51
N ASN A 96 6.89 5.35 10.53
CA ASN A 96 8.08 6.19 10.40
C ASN A 96 9.35 5.32 10.36
N ALA A 97 9.44 4.27 11.19
CA ALA A 97 10.55 3.32 11.16
C ALA A 97 10.60 2.54 9.85
N VAL A 98 9.44 2.12 9.33
CA VAL A 98 9.34 1.43 8.04
C VAL A 98 9.82 2.33 6.91
N ALA A 99 9.34 3.58 6.86
CA ALA A 99 9.72 4.54 5.82
C ALA A 99 11.23 4.85 5.87
N GLU A 100 11.79 5.04 7.05
CA GLU A 100 13.23 5.26 7.23
C GLU A 100 14.06 4.05 6.77
N ALA A 101 13.67 2.83 7.16
CA ALA A 101 14.35 1.61 6.78
C ALA A 101 14.31 1.34 5.26
N LEU A 102 13.25 1.78 4.58
CA LEU A 102 13.06 1.64 3.14
C LEU A 102 13.45 2.89 2.33
N GLU A 103 14.01 3.90 2.99
CA GLU A 103 14.41 5.18 2.38
C GLU A 103 13.27 5.90 1.64
N LEU A 104 12.06 5.84 2.21
CA LEU A 104 10.84 6.42 1.65
C LEU A 104 10.47 7.74 2.34
N ASP A 105 9.94 8.70 1.58
CA ASP A 105 9.42 9.96 2.16
C ASP A 105 8.00 9.77 2.73
N ILE A 106 7.88 9.60 4.04
CA ILE A 106 6.59 9.41 4.73
C ILE A 106 5.66 10.63 4.67
N LYS A 107 6.14 11.79 4.23
CA LYS A 107 5.31 12.98 4.03
C LYS A 107 4.43 12.85 2.79
N ASP A 108 4.85 12.06 1.81
CA ASP A 108 4.04 11.74 0.65
C ASP A 108 2.86 10.86 1.06
N ALA A 109 1.65 11.27 0.65
CA ALA A 109 0.41 10.55 0.98
C ALA A 109 0.35 9.15 0.37
N SER A 110 0.92 8.95 -0.83
CA SER A 110 0.98 7.64 -1.49
C SER A 110 1.94 6.70 -0.77
N VAL A 111 3.12 7.20 -0.38
CA VAL A 111 4.09 6.46 0.43
C VAL A 111 3.47 6.08 1.78
N ARG A 112 2.78 7.01 2.43
CA ARG A 112 2.09 6.74 3.69
C ARG A 112 1.03 5.64 3.55
N SER A 113 0.28 5.63 2.45
CA SER A 113 -0.68 4.56 2.13
C SER A 113 0.01 3.23 1.89
N LYS A 114 1.09 3.22 1.10
CA LYS A 114 1.94 2.03 0.87
C LYS A 114 2.46 1.45 2.18
N VAL A 115 3.04 2.26 3.04
CA VAL A 115 3.58 1.85 4.34
C VAL A 115 2.51 1.24 5.25
N LYS A 116 1.30 1.81 5.27
CA LYS A 116 0.16 1.20 6.00
C LYS A 116 -0.18 -0.20 5.48
N THR A 117 -0.23 -0.37 4.17
CA THR A 117 -0.49 -1.67 3.54
C THR A 117 0.61 -2.68 3.87
N LEU A 118 1.89 -2.28 3.80
CA LEU A 118 3.03 -3.11 4.19
C LEU A 118 2.90 -3.58 5.64
N ILE A 119 2.69 -2.68 6.59
CA ILE A 119 2.55 -3.02 8.02
C ILE A 119 1.36 -3.98 8.22
N SER A 120 0.20 -3.67 7.64
CA SER A 120 -1.00 -4.51 7.77
C SER A 120 -0.76 -5.93 7.26
N THR A 121 -0.10 -6.09 6.12
CA THR A 121 0.22 -7.41 5.55
C THR A 121 1.27 -8.15 6.40
N TRP A 122 2.31 -7.45 6.87
CA TRP A 122 3.32 -8.06 7.74
C TRP A 122 2.78 -8.47 9.10
N VAL A 123 1.76 -7.78 9.61
CA VAL A 123 1.04 -8.21 10.81
C VAL A 123 0.16 -9.43 10.50
N ALA A 124 -0.50 -9.46 9.34
CA ALA A 124 -1.34 -10.59 8.94
C ALA A 124 -0.55 -11.89 8.71
N ASN A 125 0.71 -11.81 8.30
CA ASN A 125 1.59 -12.97 8.07
C ASN A 125 2.62 -13.21 9.19
N ASP A 126 2.43 -12.60 10.35
CA ASP A 126 3.26 -12.75 11.56
C ASP A 126 4.71 -12.22 11.45
N ALA A 127 5.11 -11.58 10.36
CA ALA A 127 6.43 -10.92 10.28
C ALA A 127 6.55 -9.75 11.27
N LEU A 128 5.43 -9.08 11.56
CA LEU A 128 5.26 -8.12 12.66
C LEU A 128 4.07 -8.54 13.54
N ARG A 129 4.03 -8.03 14.77
CA ARG A 129 2.94 -8.27 15.72
C ARG A 129 2.51 -6.98 16.40
N VAL A 130 1.21 -6.87 16.67
CA VAL A 130 0.67 -5.82 17.53
C VAL A 130 0.55 -6.37 18.95
N VAL A 131 1.14 -5.65 19.91
CA VAL A 131 1.08 -5.99 21.34
C VAL A 131 0.57 -4.79 22.13
N GLU A 132 -0.22 -5.06 23.16
CA GLU A 132 -0.73 -4.03 24.06
C GLU A 132 0.03 -4.06 25.38
N HIS A 133 0.58 -2.91 25.77
CA HIS A 133 1.14 -2.73 27.10
C HIS A 133 0.99 -1.28 27.56
N ALA A 134 1.22 -1.05 28.86
CA ALA A 134 1.15 0.29 29.44
C ALA A 134 2.35 1.14 28.96
N ASP A 135 2.07 2.35 28.47
CA ASP A 135 3.09 3.34 28.17
C ASP A 135 3.69 3.95 29.46
N SER A 136 4.65 4.85 29.33
CA SER A 136 5.29 5.54 30.45
C SER A 136 4.29 6.30 31.36
N SER A 137 3.09 6.61 30.85
CA SER A 137 2.00 7.25 31.56
C SER A 137 0.96 6.25 32.11
N ARG A 138 1.26 4.94 32.08
CA ARG A 138 0.39 3.82 32.52
C ARG A 138 -0.94 3.70 31.74
N HIS A 139 -1.00 4.24 30.51
CA HIS A 139 -2.12 3.99 29.62
C HIS A 139 -1.82 2.80 28.73
N MET A 140 -2.79 1.88 28.61
CA MET A 140 -2.70 0.76 27.66
C MET A 140 -2.67 1.29 26.22
N ARG A 141 -1.69 0.85 25.48
CA ARG A 141 -1.44 1.28 24.09
C ARG A 141 -0.97 0.11 23.24
N SER A 142 -1.31 0.17 21.95
CA SER A 142 -0.86 -0.79 20.96
C SER A 142 0.49 -0.39 20.37
N PHE A 143 1.41 -1.35 20.36
CA PHE A 143 2.76 -1.21 19.83
C PHE A 143 3.01 -2.28 18.76
N VAL A 144 3.82 -1.95 17.79
CA VAL A 144 4.29 -2.89 16.78
C VAL A 144 5.62 -3.49 17.23
N ARG A 145 5.72 -4.82 17.16
CA ARG A 145 6.93 -5.59 17.50
C ARG A 145 7.26 -6.54 16.35
N VAL A 146 8.47 -7.06 16.35
CA VAL A 146 8.86 -8.12 15.44
C VAL A 146 8.14 -9.42 15.83
N GLY A 147 7.60 -10.11 14.85
CA GLY A 147 7.03 -11.45 14.98
C GLY A 147 8.06 -12.50 14.59
N GLU A 148 7.87 -13.16 13.45
CA GLU A 148 8.85 -14.09 12.88
C GLU A 148 9.89 -13.33 12.06
N TRP A 149 11.18 -13.59 12.31
CA TRP A 149 12.25 -12.95 11.56
C TRP A 149 12.32 -13.46 10.13
N ALA A 150 12.47 -12.55 9.18
CA ALA A 150 12.62 -12.91 7.78
C ALA A 150 13.95 -13.66 7.57
N GLY A 151 13.86 -14.86 6.97
CA GLY A 151 15.03 -15.64 6.53
C GLY A 151 15.82 -16.37 7.63
N ASP A 152 15.20 -16.66 8.76
CA ASP A 152 15.68 -17.68 9.69
C ASP A 152 15.15 -19.05 9.24
N ASP A 153 15.88 -19.67 8.30
CA ASP A 153 15.80 -21.10 7.95
C ASP A 153 17.08 -21.78 8.45
#